data_4a814c051221ee7f8e70aa7c97cfddf4
#
_entry.id   4a814c051221ee7f8e70aa7c97cfddf4
#
_cell.length_a   1.000
_cell.length_b   1.000
_cell.length_c   1.000
_cell.angle_alpha   90.00
_cell.angle_beta   90.00
_cell.angle_gamma   90.00
#
_symmetry.space_group_name_H-M   'P 1'
#
loop_
_entity.id
_entity.type
_entity.pdbx_description
1 polymer ?
#
loop_
_entity_poly.entity_id
_entity_poly.type
_entity_poly.pdbx_seq_one_letter_code
_entity_poly.pdbx_strand_id
1 'polypeptide(L)'
;TLGGSWVSAADFRIVNCAWQVPVPNMVQHAVMQRAFSNVFIGRPVFIAMRGFLVMQMYKKSIEQYVPFAESIHFCRADGLRFAGLCYICRRMENGMKKYFGAHVSASGGVQNAPVNAHGIGAGGFALFTKNQRQWRAAPLEPETIEAFRRACRENGYLPQAILPHDSYLINLGHPGKDELQKSREAFVDEMRRCGQLGLDRLNFHPGSHLGQITVEECLDRVAESINIALEQTEGVTAVIENTAGQGSNVGFDFGHLAYIIDRVEDKSRVGYCIDTCHAFAAGYDLSSAAACDATFALLDRTVPMKYLRGMHLNDAMKPLGSRVDRHAPLGEGTIGLEAFRYIAADSRFDGMPLILETPVEERWPAEIAMLYGFADGRE
;
A
#
# COMPACT_ATOMS: atom_id res chain seq x y z
N THR A 1 58.73 -20.85 0.61
CA THR A 1 58.34 -19.59 0.00
C THR A 1 56.83 -19.58 -0.25
N LEU A 2 56.07 -19.10 0.70
CA LEU A 2 54.64 -18.90 0.61
C LEU A 2 54.41 -17.40 0.44
N GLY A 3 54.02 -17.00 -0.77
CA GLY A 3 53.63 -15.62 -1.09
C GLY A 3 52.22 -15.36 -0.60
N GLY A 4 52.06 -14.63 0.51
CA GLY A 4 50.81 -14.08 0.95
C GLY A 4 50.54 -12.72 0.31
N SER A 5 49.51 -12.59 -0.49
CA SER A 5 49.04 -11.30 -1.00
C SER A 5 48.35 -10.51 0.09
N TRP A 6 48.85 -9.31 0.37
CA TRP A 6 48.24 -8.35 1.28
C TRP A 6 47.06 -7.65 0.58
N VAL A 7 45.87 -7.79 1.15
CA VAL A 7 44.72 -6.96 0.77
C VAL A 7 44.85 -5.63 1.50
N SER A 8 44.87 -4.54 0.77
CA SER A 8 45.04 -3.19 1.31
C SER A 8 43.79 -2.73 2.07
N ALA A 9 44.01 -1.92 3.10
CA ALA A 9 42.93 -1.37 3.97
C ALA A 9 41.97 -0.40 3.25
N ALA A 10 42.10 -0.26 1.93
CA ALA A 10 41.30 0.66 1.11
C ALA A 10 39.95 0.07 0.63
N ASP A 11 39.73 -1.25 0.81
CA ASP A 11 38.53 -1.93 0.23
C ASP A 11 37.36 -2.08 1.21
N PHE A 12 37.45 -1.50 2.39
CA PHE A 12 36.29 -1.42 3.31
C PHE A 12 35.52 -0.12 3.06
N ARG A 13 34.60 -0.11 2.11
CA ARG A 13 33.54 0.89 2.06
C ARG A 13 32.50 0.56 3.13
N ILE A 14 32.52 1.32 4.23
CA ILE A 14 31.36 1.36 5.14
C ILE A 14 30.25 2.07 4.38
N VAL A 15 29.27 1.32 3.91
CA VAL A 15 28.03 1.89 3.38
C VAL A 15 27.25 2.46 4.57
N ASN A 16 27.31 3.77 4.76
CA ASN A 16 26.46 4.49 5.69
C ASN A 16 25.02 4.43 5.17
N CYS A 17 24.22 3.47 5.65
CA CYS A 17 22.77 3.58 5.60
C CYS A 17 22.35 4.66 6.59
N ALA A 18 22.29 5.92 6.14
CA ALA A 18 21.74 7.01 6.92
C ALA A 18 20.20 6.87 6.95
N TRP A 19 19.69 6.24 8.01
CA TRP A 19 18.33 6.44 8.43
C TRP A 19 18.20 7.86 8.99
N GLN A 20 17.48 8.72 8.29
CA GLN A 20 17.06 10.01 8.84
C GLN A 20 15.87 9.78 9.81
N VAL A 21 16.17 9.19 10.96
CA VAL A 21 15.33 9.30 12.14
C VAL A 21 15.95 10.40 13.01
N PRO A 22 15.23 11.45 13.43
CA PRO A 22 15.80 12.46 14.30
C PRO A 22 16.04 11.85 15.68
N VAL A 23 17.27 11.42 15.95
CA VAL A 23 17.74 11.04 17.28
C VAL A 23 18.35 12.29 17.91
N PRO A 24 17.96 12.67 19.15
CA PRO A 24 18.51 13.85 19.80
C PRO A 24 20.04 13.81 19.86
N ASN A 25 20.70 14.90 19.51
CA ASN A 25 22.15 15.03 19.36
C ASN A 25 23.01 14.58 20.58
N MET A 26 22.44 14.51 21.78
CA MET A 26 23.16 14.09 22.99
C MET A 26 23.49 12.59 23.04
N VAL A 27 22.70 11.74 22.37
CA VAL A 27 22.93 10.28 22.40
C VAL A 27 24.03 9.86 21.42
N GLN A 28 24.12 10.56 20.27
CA GLN A 28 25.17 10.28 19.29
C GLN A 28 26.57 10.61 19.82
N HIS A 29 26.73 11.68 20.57
CA HIS A 29 28.06 12.09 21.10
C HIS A 29 28.57 11.16 22.20
N ALA A 30 27.72 10.65 23.08
CA ALA A 30 28.11 9.77 24.17
C ALA A 30 28.52 8.36 23.70
N VAL A 31 27.87 7.86 22.64
CA VAL A 31 28.19 6.54 22.06
C VAL A 31 29.45 6.57 21.24
N MET A 32 29.71 7.65 20.48
CA MET A 32 30.93 7.80 19.69
C MET A 32 32.17 7.98 20.57
N GLN A 33 32.12 8.76 21.64
CA GLN A 33 33.28 8.96 22.52
C GLN A 33 33.68 7.71 23.28
N ARG A 34 32.76 6.81 23.69
CA ARG A 34 33.07 5.54 24.33
C ARG A 34 33.62 4.46 23.39
N ALA A 35 33.27 4.53 22.08
CA ALA A 35 33.78 3.57 21.10
C ALA A 35 35.23 3.85 20.67
N PHE A 36 35.67 5.12 20.67
CA PHE A 36 36.99 5.50 20.18
C PHE A 36 38.11 5.51 21.25
N SER A 37 37.77 5.49 22.53
CA SER A 37 38.79 5.55 23.61
C SER A 37 39.48 4.22 23.94
N ASN A 38 39.11 3.09 23.31
CA ASN A 38 39.63 1.76 23.63
C ASN A 38 40.17 0.95 22.44
N VAL A 39 40.55 1.60 21.34
CA VAL A 39 41.16 0.90 20.19
C VAL A 39 42.63 1.24 20.08
N PHE A 40 43.45 0.61 20.92
CA PHE A 40 44.86 0.36 20.57
C PHE A 40 45.30 -0.98 21.16
N ILE A 41 46.02 -1.74 20.32
CA ILE A 41 46.84 -2.94 20.56
C ILE A 41 46.19 -4.32 20.33
N GLY A 42 46.55 -4.94 19.21
CA GLY A 42 47.09 -6.30 19.12
C GLY A 42 46.16 -7.48 18.79
N ARG A 43 46.19 -7.91 17.50
CA ARG A 43 45.83 -9.21 16.88
C ARG A 43 44.43 -9.34 16.22
N PRO A 44 44.36 -9.90 15.00
CA PRO A 44 43.14 -9.91 14.18
C PRO A 44 41.96 -10.74 14.76
N VAL A 45 42.20 -11.70 15.61
CA VAL A 45 41.12 -12.52 16.21
C VAL A 45 40.29 -11.73 17.25
N PHE A 46 40.90 -10.74 17.91
CA PHE A 46 40.19 -9.88 18.88
C PHE A 46 39.28 -8.84 18.21
N ILE A 47 39.54 -8.48 16.99
CA ILE A 47 38.70 -7.52 16.23
C ILE A 47 37.35 -8.15 15.86
N ALA A 48 37.33 -9.41 15.45
CA ALA A 48 36.12 -10.14 15.14
C ALA A 48 35.21 -10.34 16.36
N MET A 49 35.81 -10.69 17.55
CA MET A 49 35.03 -10.84 18.78
C MET A 49 34.52 -9.50 19.34
N ARG A 50 35.30 -8.41 19.23
CA ARG A 50 34.84 -7.07 19.64
C ARG A 50 33.78 -6.51 18.70
N GLY A 51 33.87 -6.75 17.40
CA GLY A 51 32.81 -6.43 16.45
C GLY A 51 31.49 -7.12 16.79
N PHE A 52 31.55 -8.38 17.16
CA PHE A 52 30.38 -9.17 17.59
C PHE A 52 29.78 -8.65 18.92
N LEU A 53 30.59 -8.27 19.89
CA LEU A 53 30.11 -7.72 21.17
C LEU A 53 29.49 -6.31 21.00
N VAL A 54 30.09 -5.47 20.16
CA VAL A 54 29.54 -4.14 19.84
C VAL A 54 28.21 -4.29 19.10
N MET A 55 28.09 -5.25 18.18
CA MET A 55 26.82 -5.54 17.48
C MET A 55 25.75 -6.10 18.44
N GLN A 56 26.11 -6.94 19.39
CA GLN A 56 25.18 -7.45 20.41
C GLN A 56 24.70 -6.32 21.35
N MET A 57 25.59 -5.41 21.73
CA MET A 57 25.22 -4.22 22.53
C MET A 57 24.33 -3.25 21.73
N TYR A 58 24.59 -3.10 20.43
CA TYR A 58 23.76 -2.30 19.53
C TYR A 58 22.35 -2.91 19.35
N LYS A 59 22.28 -4.24 19.19
CA LYS A 59 21.03 -4.99 19.15
C LYS A 59 20.18 -4.75 20.40
N LYS A 60 20.78 -4.89 21.59
CA LYS A 60 20.12 -4.70 22.88
C LYS A 60 19.65 -3.26 23.13
N SER A 61 20.36 -2.24 22.60
CA SER A 61 19.95 -0.83 22.68
C SER A 61 18.84 -0.48 21.68
N ILE A 62 18.80 -1.12 20.51
CA ILE A 62 17.74 -0.93 19.51
C ILE A 62 16.45 -1.62 19.98
N GLU A 63 16.53 -2.81 20.57
CA GLU A 63 15.38 -3.54 21.14
C GLU A 63 14.63 -2.75 22.22
N GLN A 64 15.32 -1.84 22.91
CA GLN A 64 14.72 -1.00 23.95
C GLN A 64 13.93 0.21 23.41
N TYR A 65 14.20 0.63 22.15
CA TYR A 65 13.60 1.84 21.54
C TYR A 65 12.77 1.58 20.29
N VAL A 66 12.81 0.35 19.75
CA VAL A 66 12.05 -0.03 18.56
C VAL A 66 11.50 -1.44 18.76
N PRO A 67 10.17 -1.62 18.96
CA PRO A 67 9.58 -2.95 19.13
C PRO A 67 9.66 -3.85 17.87
N PHE A 68 10.45 -3.50 16.88
CA PHE A 68 10.53 -4.11 15.55
C PHE A 68 11.85 -4.86 15.28
N ALA A 69 12.75 -5.02 16.27
CA ALA A 69 14.09 -5.56 16.04
C ALA A 69 14.17 -7.10 15.93
N GLU A 70 13.06 -7.84 16.08
CA GLU A 70 13.10 -9.32 16.11
C GLU A 70 13.19 -10.00 14.74
N SER A 71 13.07 -9.25 13.63
CA SER A 71 13.04 -9.83 12.27
C SER A 71 14.36 -9.75 11.51
N ILE A 72 15.48 -9.38 12.13
CA ILE A 72 16.79 -9.43 11.47
C ILE A 72 17.34 -10.84 11.59
N HIS A 73 17.04 -11.69 10.60
CA HIS A 73 17.71 -12.97 10.45
C HIS A 73 19.16 -12.74 10.01
N PHE A 74 20.10 -12.92 10.94
CA PHE A 74 21.52 -12.95 10.61
C PHE A 74 21.84 -14.17 9.74
N CYS A 75 22.13 -13.96 8.46
CA CYS A 75 22.77 -14.98 7.64
C CYS A 75 24.17 -15.24 8.19
N ARG A 76 24.43 -16.49 8.63
CA ARG A 76 25.76 -16.96 9.03
C ARG A 76 26.73 -16.82 7.86
N ALA A 77 27.82 -16.11 8.08
CA ALA A 77 28.94 -16.03 7.15
C ALA A 77 29.81 -17.28 7.31
N ASP A 78 29.51 -18.33 6.58
CA ASP A 78 30.47 -19.38 6.25
C ASP A 78 30.91 -19.12 4.81
N GLY A 79 32.22 -18.97 4.62
CA GLY A 79 32.84 -18.49 3.40
C GLY A 79 32.34 -19.17 2.12
N LEU A 80 32.20 -18.34 1.08
CA LEU A 80 31.89 -18.60 -0.32
C LEU A 80 30.42 -18.41 -0.74
N ARG A 81 30.24 -17.34 -1.52
CA ARG A 81 29.09 -16.94 -2.35
C ARG A 81 27.93 -16.30 -1.62
N PHE A 82 27.89 -14.99 -1.64
CA PHE A 82 26.70 -14.17 -1.53
C PHE A 82 25.72 -14.46 -2.69
N ALA A 83 25.08 -15.62 -2.63
CA ALA A 83 24.02 -16.01 -3.53
C ALA A 83 22.70 -16.22 -2.77
N GLY A 84 22.38 -15.34 -1.84
CA GLY A 84 21.19 -15.44 -1.02
C GLY A 84 20.88 -14.18 -0.23
N LEU A 85 21.05 -13.01 -0.81
CA LEU A 85 20.38 -11.84 -0.22
C LEU A 85 18.88 -12.18 -0.23
N CYS A 86 18.27 -12.18 0.98
CA CYS A 86 16.84 -12.39 1.13
C CYS A 86 16.10 -11.54 0.09
N TYR A 87 15.10 -12.10 -0.58
CA TYR A 87 14.28 -11.41 -1.57
C TYR A 87 13.82 -10.03 -1.09
N ILE A 88 13.52 -9.90 0.20
CA ILE A 88 13.17 -8.64 0.88
C ILE A 88 14.38 -7.69 0.93
N CYS A 89 15.58 -8.17 1.27
CA CYS A 89 16.79 -7.33 1.30
C CYS A 89 17.19 -6.85 -0.10
N ARG A 90 17.10 -7.68 -1.12
CA ARG A 90 17.29 -7.26 -2.52
C ARG A 90 16.27 -6.22 -2.97
N ARG A 91 15.02 -6.36 -2.55
CA ARG A 91 13.97 -5.37 -2.83
C ARG A 91 14.19 -4.06 -2.08
N MET A 92 14.68 -4.11 -0.83
CA MET A 92 15.01 -2.90 -0.05
C MET A 92 16.26 -2.20 -0.58
N GLU A 93 17.26 -2.91 -1.08
CA GLU A 93 18.47 -2.31 -1.69
C GLU A 93 18.18 -1.66 -3.04
N ASN A 94 17.21 -2.18 -3.82
CA ASN A 94 16.78 -1.58 -5.09
C ASN A 94 15.61 -0.58 -4.94
N GLY A 95 15.20 -0.24 -3.70
CA GLY A 95 14.03 0.56 -3.40
C GLY A 95 12.78 -0.08 -3.99
N MET A 96 11.97 -0.80 -3.17
CA MET A 96 10.71 -1.35 -3.66
C MET A 96 9.84 -0.19 -4.14
N LYS A 97 9.76 -0.02 -5.46
CA LYS A 97 9.09 1.12 -6.04
C LYS A 97 7.57 0.96 -6.02
N LYS A 98 7.04 -0.25 -6.19
CA LYS A 98 5.60 -0.53 -6.29
C LYS A 98 5.18 -1.78 -5.51
N TYR A 99 3.95 -1.78 -5.00
CA TYR A 99 3.36 -2.91 -4.28
C TYR A 99 2.24 -3.54 -5.14
N PHE A 100 2.63 -4.32 -6.17
CA PHE A 100 1.65 -5.05 -6.97
C PHE A 100 1.05 -6.21 -6.17
N GLY A 101 -0.26 -6.38 -6.28
CA GLY A 101 -0.98 -7.45 -5.62
C GLY A 101 -2.41 -7.61 -6.08
N ALA A 102 -3.25 -8.25 -5.27
CA ALA A 102 -4.64 -8.50 -5.60
C ALA A 102 -5.55 -8.32 -4.38
N HIS A 103 -6.85 -8.21 -4.63
CA HIS A 103 -7.89 -8.18 -3.59
C HIS A 103 -8.17 -9.60 -3.12
N VAL A 104 -7.39 -10.07 -2.15
CA VAL A 104 -7.39 -11.47 -1.73
C VAL A 104 -8.50 -11.80 -0.75
N SER A 105 -8.90 -13.07 -0.73
CA SER A 105 -9.88 -13.59 0.21
C SER A 105 -9.39 -13.51 1.66
N ALA A 106 -10.27 -13.05 2.56
CA ALA A 106 -10.13 -13.13 4.01
C ALA A 106 -11.02 -14.24 4.62
N SER A 107 -11.42 -15.22 3.82
CA SER A 107 -12.25 -16.32 4.26
C SER A 107 -11.59 -17.11 5.40
N GLY A 108 -12.33 -17.43 6.45
CA GLY A 108 -11.79 -18.08 7.64
C GLY A 108 -11.11 -17.15 8.63
N GLY A 109 -11.09 -15.83 8.35
CA GLY A 109 -10.55 -14.77 9.19
C GLY A 109 -9.54 -13.87 8.48
N VAL A 110 -9.50 -12.61 8.90
CA VAL A 110 -8.65 -11.57 8.25
C VAL A 110 -7.17 -11.94 8.24
N GLN A 111 -6.69 -12.73 9.21
CA GLN A 111 -5.30 -13.19 9.32
C GLN A 111 -4.87 -14.08 8.13
N ASN A 112 -5.80 -14.60 7.35
CA ASN A 112 -5.51 -15.41 6.17
C ASN A 112 -5.14 -14.54 4.95
N ALA A 113 -5.58 -13.29 4.90
CA ALA A 113 -5.34 -12.41 3.75
C ALA A 113 -3.83 -12.18 3.47
N PRO A 114 -2.97 -11.86 4.47
CA PRO A 114 -1.53 -11.74 4.23
C PRO A 114 -0.88 -13.04 3.71
N VAL A 115 -1.35 -14.19 4.19
CA VAL A 115 -0.86 -15.51 3.75
C VAL A 115 -1.27 -15.79 2.31
N ASN A 116 -2.54 -15.52 1.96
CA ASN A 116 -3.06 -15.67 0.60
C ASN A 116 -2.32 -14.75 -0.38
N ALA A 117 -2.09 -13.49 0.01
CA ALA A 117 -1.34 -12.55 -0.80
C ALA A 117 0.11 -13.00 -1.04
N HIS A 118 0.77 -13.50 0.00
CA HIS A 118 2.13 -14.05 -0.12
C HIS A 118 2.18 -15.25 -1.07
N GLY A 119 1.18 -16.12 -0.98
CA GLY A 119 1.07 -17.32 -1.82
C GLY A 119 0.98 -17.04 -3.33
N ILE A 120 0.51 -15.86 -3.72
CA ILE A 120 0.42 -15.42 -5.13
C ILE A 120 1.59 -14.49 -5.54
N GLY A 121 2.60 -14.29 -4.69
CA GLY A 121 3.76 -13.44 -4.99
C GLY A 121 3.47 -11.94 -4.91
N ALA A 122 2.39 -11.54 -4.25
CA ALA A 122 2.00 -10.13 -4.11
C ALA A 122 2.95 -9.37 -3.18
N GLY A 123 3.26 -8.11 -3.53
CA GLY A 123 4.00 -7.18 -2.69
C GLY A 123 3.09 -6.25 -1.88
N GLY A 124 1.81 -6.20 -2.21
CA GLY A 124 0.73 -5.53 -1.49
C GLY A 124 -0.57 -6.29 -1.67
N PHE A 125 -1.64 -5.92 -0.99
CA PHE A 125 -2.94 -6.56 -1.19
C PHE A 125 -4.10 -5.68 -0.71
N ALA A 126 -5.31 -6.00 -1.18
CA ALA A 126 -6.56 -5.54 -0.60
C ALA A 126 -7.29 -6.70 0.09
N LEU A 127 -8.19 -6.34 1.01
CA LEU A 127 -9.06 -7.28 1.69
C LEU A 127 -10.33 -6.56 2.17
N PHE A 128 -11.39 -7.31 2.40
CA PHE A 128 -12.51 -6.85 3.21
C PHE A 128 -12.25 -7.18 4.69
N THR A 129 -12.41 -6.20 5.59
CA THR A 129 -12.19 -6.41 7.04
C THR A 129 -13.33 -7.16 7.72
N LYS A 130 -14.45 -7.34 7.02
CA LYS A 130 -15.62 -8.15 7.35
C LYS A 130 -16.31 -8.62 6.07
N ASN A 131 -17.37 -9.41 6.20
CA ASN A 131 -18.16 -9.81 5.03
C ASN A 131 -18.80 -8.58 4.36
N GLN A 132 -18.41 -8.31 3.11
CA GLN A 132 -18.83 -7.14 2.33
C GLN A 132 -20.32 -7.10 1.97
N ARG A 133 -21.07 -8.18 2.26
CA ARG A 133 -22.52 -8.29 2.04
C ARG A 133 -23.33 -8.17 3.33
N GLN A 134 -22.67 -7.81 4.46
CA GLN A 134 -23.30 -7.67 5.75
C GLN A 134 -23.03 -6.30 6.35
N TRP A 135 -24.09 -5.67 6.87
CA TRP A 135 -24.01 -4.36 7.53
C TRP A 135 -23.23 -4.41 8.84
N ARG A 136 -23.37 -5.50 9.60
CA ARG A 136 -22.76 -5.68 10.91
C ARG A 136 -21.94 -6.96 10.95
N ALA A 137 -20.85 -6.92 11.68
CA ALA A 137 -20.06 -8.09 12.04
C ALA A 137 -19.73 -8.05 13.52
N ALA A 138 -19.37 -9.19 14.09
CA ALA A 138 -18.82 -9.23 15.45
C ALA A 138 -17.55 -8.36 15.54
N PRO A 139 -17.25 -7.79 16.70
CA PRO A 139 -15.95 -7.15 16.93
C PRO A 139 -14.80 -8.08 16.57
N LEU A 140 -13.68 -7.50 16.20
CA LEU A 140 -12.44 -8.28 16.03
C LEU A 140 -11.91 -8.70 17.40
N GLU A 141 -11.71 -9.99 17.58
CA GLU A 141 -11.13 -10.52 18.82
C GLU A 141 -9.62 -10.16 18.88
N PRO A 142 -9.06 -9.88 20.08
CA PRO A 142 -7.65 -9.52 20.24
C PRO A 142 -6.69 -10.53 19.60
N GLU A 143 -6.99 -11.82 19.70
CA GLU A 143 -6.21 -12.90 19.11
C GLU A 143 -6.21 -12.85 17.59
N THR A 144 -7.33 -12.49 16.98
CA THR A 144 -7.44 -12.29 15.51
C THR A 144 -6.64 -11.09 15.04
N ILE A 145 -6.71 -9.98 15.78
CA ILE A 145 -5.92 -8.77 15.51
C ILE A 145 -4.42 -9.08 15.54
N GLU A 146 -3.96 -9.75 16.60
CA GLU A 146 -2.54 -10.09 16.72
C GLU A 146 -2.11 -11.13 15.67
N ALA A 147 -2.96 -12.09 15.35
CA ALA A 147 -2.70 -13.06 14.28
C ALA A 147 -2.54 -12.37 12.91
N PHE A 148 -3.40 -11.40 12.59
CA PHE A 148 -3.29 -10.61 11.36
C PHE A 148 -1.97 -9.81 11.32
N ARG A 149 -1.70 -9.05 12.39
CA ARG A 149 -0.47 -8.25 12.49
C ARG A 149 0.79 -9.11 12.40
N ARG A 150 0.78 -10.29 13.04
CA ARG A 150 1.87 -11.27 12.95
C ARG A 150 2.03 -11.80 11.53
N ALA A 151 0.94 -12.20 10.87
CA ALA A 151 0.98 -12.69 9.50
C ALA A 151 1.51 -11.62 8.53
N CYS A 152 1.15 -10.33 8.70
CA CYS A 152 1.73 -9.23 7.94
C CYS A 152 3.25 -9.13 8.16
N ARG A 153 3.72 -9.15 9.42
CA ARG A 153 5.16 -9.10 9.74
C ARG A 153 5.93 -10.28 9.14
N GLU A 154 5.43 -11.50 9.31
CA GLU A 154 6.06 -12.73 8.82
C GLU A 154 6.18 -12.78 7.30
N ASN A 155 5.23 -12.18 6.58
CA ASN A 155 5.22 -12.11 5.13
C ASN A 155 5.75 -10.78 4.56
N GLY A 156 6.26 -9.88 5.42
CA GLY A 156 6.93 -8.64 5.02
C GLY A 156 6.00 -7.52 4.52
N TYR A 157 4.72 -7.54 4.89
CA TYR A 157 3.78 -6.49 4.53
C TYR A 157 3.82 -5.32 5.51
N LEU A 158 3.95 -4.12 4.94
CA LEU A 158 3.84 -2.85 5.65
C LEU A 158 2.42 -2.27 5.46
N PRO A 159 1.91 -1.47 6.41
CA PRO A 159 0.56 -0.90 6.28
C PRO A 159 0.33 -0.16 4.96
N GLN A 160 1.33 0.61 4.49
CA GLN A 160 1.24 1.35 3.22
C GLN A 160 1.12 0.47 1.97
N ALA A 161 1.38 -0.82 2.06
CA ALA A 161 1.24 -1.77 0.95
C ALA A 161 -0.16 -2.43 0.91
N ILE A 162 -1.03 -2.09 1.86
CA ILE A 162 -2.34 -2.73 2.02
C ILE A 162 -3.42 -1.69 1.78
N LEU A 163 -4.40 -2.01 0.92
CA LEU A 163 -5.52 -1.15 0.54
C LEU A 163 -6.85 -1.86 0.87
N PRO A 164 -7.28 -1.88 2.15
CA PRO A 164 -8.56 -2.48 2.50
C PRO A 164 -9.71 -1.79 1.80
N HIS A 165 -10.75 -2.53 1.45
CA HIS A 165 -11.97 -1.99 0.85
C HIS A 165 -13.15 -2.12 1.81
N ASP A 166 -14.07 -1.17 1.78
CA ASP A 166 -15.30 -1.21 2.57
C ASP A 166 -16.37 -2.10 1.93
N SER A 167 -17.49 -2.26 2.65
CA SER A 167 -18.64 -3.01 2.15
C SER A 167 -19.36 -2.27 1.01
N TYR A 168 -19.69 -2.97 -0.07
CA TYR A 168 -20.50 -2.47 -1.19
C TYR A 168 -21.91 -1.98 -0.80
N LEU A 169 -22.36 -2.26 0.43
CA LEU A 169 -23.65 -1.79 0.95
C LEU A 169 -23.61 -0.32 1.36
N ILE A 170 -22.42 0.23 1.60
CA ILE A 170 -22.24 1.59 2.11
C ILE A 170 -22.47 2.60 0.98
N ASN A 171 -23.32 3.59 1.23
CA ASN A 171 -23.56 4.72 0.35
C ASN A 171 -23.49 6.00 1.18
N LEU A 172 -22.33 6.65 1.22
CA LEU A 172 -22.09 7.85 2.02
C LEU A 172 -22.79 9.11 1.48
N GLY A 173 -23.34 9.04 0.26
CA GLY A 173 -24.15 10.09 -0.38
C GLY A 173 -25.65 9.76 -0.42
N HIS A 174 -26.14 8.76 0.32
CA HIS A 174 -27.53 8.29 0.25
C HIS A 174 -28.55 9.40 0.48
N PRO A 175 -29.61 9.51 -0.36
CA PRO A 175 -30.63 10.55 -0.22
C PRO A 175 -31.53 10.38 1.03
N GLY A 176 -31.83 9.15 1.43
CA GLY A 176 -32.62 8.84 2.62
C GLY A 176 -31.82 9.03 3.89
N LYS A 177 -32.42 9.69 4.90
CA LYS A 177 -31.72 10.02 6.16
C LYS A 177 -31.31 8.79 6.97
N ASP A 178 -32.19 7.81 7.09
CA ASP A 178 -31.95 6.62 7.90
C ASP A 178 -30.92 5.70 7.25
N GLU A 179 -30.96 5.55 5.93
CA GLU A 179 -29.99 4.78 5.16
C GLU A 179 -28.61 5.45 5.13
N LEU A 180 -28.57 6.79 5.06
CA LEU A 180 -27.33 7.56 5.17
C LEU A 180 -26.70 7.36 6.56
N GLN A 181 -27.51 7.46 7.63
CA GLN A 181 -27.02 7.25 8.99
C GLN A 181 -26.48 5.83 9.17
N LYS A 182 -27.18 4.81 8.65
CA LYS A 182 -26.73 3.42 8.66
C LYS A 182 -25.41 3.23 7.91
N SER A 183 -25.24 3.91 6.75
CA SER A 183 -24.01 3.89 5.97
C SER A 183 -22.86 4.53 6.74
N ARG A 184 -23.08 5.68 7.38
CA ARG A 184 -22.10 6.38 8.23
C ARG A 184 -21.61 5.50 9.39
N GLU A 185 -22.55 4.86 10.10
CA GLU A 185 -22.21 3.93 11.19
C GLU A 185 -21.37 2.74 10.70
N ALA A 186 -21.74 2.17 9.55
CA ALA A 186 -21.01 1.06 8.97
C ALA A 186 -19.59 1.50 8.52
N PHE A 187 -19.44 2.68 7.93
CA PHE A 187 -18.17 3.22 7.50
C PHE A 187 -17.23 3.51 8.69
N VAL A 188 -17.77 4.08 9.77
CA VAL A 188 -17.01 4.28 11.03
C VAL A 188 -16.54 2.94 11.60
N ASP A 189 -17.38 1.88 11.58
CA ASP A 189 -16.97 0.53 12.00
C ASP A 189 -15.81 0.00 11.13
N GLU A 190 -15.88 0.15 9.81
CA GLU A 190 -14.80 -0.28 8.89
C GLU A 190 -13.50 0.49 9.15
N MET A 191 -13.56 1.81 9.36
CA MET A 191 -12.40 2.63 9.72
C MET A 191 -11.76 2.16 11.04
N ARG A 192 -12.58 1.88 12.07
CA ARG A 192 -12.10 1.36 13.36
C ARG A 192 -11.45 -0.01 13.22
N ARG A 193 -12.01 -0.91 12.40
CA ARG A 193 -11.43 -2.23 12.10
C ARG A 193 -10.07 -2.09 11.43
N CYS A 194 -9.92 -1.18 10.48
CA CYS A 194 -8.62 -0.89 9.87
C CYS A 194 -7.60 -0.44 10.93
N GLY A 195 -7.94 0.52 11.79
CA GLY A 195 -7.06 0.96 12.88
C GLY A 195 -6.70 -0.15 13.86
N GLN A 196 -7.67 -1.01 14.24
CA GLN A 196 -7.41 -2.17 15.10
C GLN A 196 -6.45 -3.17 14.46
N LEU A 197 -6.52 -3.37 13.15
CA LEU A 197 -5.60 -4.24 12.39
C LEU A 197 -4.22 -3.58 12.15
N GLY A 198 -4.07 -2.29 12.44
CA GLY A 198 -2.84 -1.53 12.19
C GLY A 198 -2.70 -1.08 10.74
N LEU A 199 -3.81 -0.97 10.02
CA LEU A 199 -3.89 -0.46 8.66
C LEU A 199 -4.07 1.06 8.67
N ASP A 200 -3.50 1.77 7.71
CA ASP A 200 -3.43 3.23 7.67
C ASP A 200 -4.43 3.88 6.71
N ARG A 201 -5.26 3.09 6.03
CA ARG A 201 -6.24 3.56 5.04
C ARG A 201 -7.42 2.62 4.89
N LEU A 202 -8.52 3.14 4.30
CA LEU A 202 -9.70 2.40 3.88
C LEU A 202 -10.17 2.95 2.54
N ASN A 203 -10.20 2.11 1.51
CA ASN A 203 -10.75 2.43 0.18
C ASN A 203 -12.26 2.22 0.17
N PHE A 204 -12.99 3.07 -0.55
CA PHE A 204 -14.44 2.98 -0.66
C PHE A 204 -14.99 3.70 -1.88
N HIS A 205 -16.12 3.21 -2.41
CA HIS A 205 -16.89 3.94 -3.42
C HIS A 205 -17.68 5.07 -2.75
N PRO A 206 -17.67 6.31 -3.29
CA PRO A 206 -18.31 7.44 -2.63
C PRO A 206 -19.83 7.30 -2.47
N GLY A 207 -20.49 6.57 -3.38
CA GLY A 207 -21.92 6.27 -3.30
C GLY A 207 -22.72 6.77 -4.49
N SER A 208 -24.03 6.97 -4.30
CA SER A 208 -25.00 7.18 -5.36
C SER A 208 -26.13 8.11 -4.92
N HIS A 209 -26.54 9.04 -5.80
CA HIS A 209 -27.65 9.95 -5.57
C HIS A 209 -29.04 9.34 -5.84
N LEU A 210 -29.09 8.10 -6.35
CA LEU A 210 -30.31 7.31 -6.65
C LEU A 210 -31.36 8.04 -7.51
N GLY A 211 -30.96 9.11 -8.20
CA GLY A 211 -31.90 9.98 -8.94
C GLY A 211 -32.85 10.80 -8.07
N GLN A 212 -32.64 10.88 -6.76
CA GLN A 212 -33.53 11.53 -5.78
C GLN A 212 -33.01 12.88 -5.28
N ILE A 213 -31.71 13.11 -5.37
CA ILE A 213 -31.03 14.37 -5.04
C ILE A 213 -30.09 14.75 -6.16
N THR A 214 -29.59 15.98 -6.14
CA THR A 214 -28.59 16.42 -7.12
C THR A 214 -27.24 15.74 -6.89
N VAL A 215 -26.38 15.73 -7.92
CA VAL A 215 -24.99 15.25 -7.78
C VAL A 215 -24.26 16.02 -6.71
N GLU A 216 -24.41 17.35 -6.69
CA GLU A 216 -23.74 18.22 -5.71
C GLU A 216 -24.16 17.92 -4.28
N GLU A 217 -25.47 17.78 -4.02
CA GLU A 217 -25.97 17.36 -2.69
C GLU A 217 -25.44 15.99 -2.28
N CYS A 218 -25.29 15.05 -3.22
CA CYS A 218 -24.70 13.74 -2.95
C CYS A 218 -23.23 13.88 -2.56
N LEU A 219 -22.44 14.68 -3.27
CA LEU A 219 -21.04 14.93 -2.98
C LEU A 219 -20.85 15.64 -1.63
N ASP A 220 -21.72 16.60 -1.28
CA ASP A 220 -21.73 17.26 0.03
C ASP A 220 -21.95 16.24 1.18
N ARG A 221 -22.92 15.34 1.01
CA ARG A 221 -23.18 14.26 1.99
C ARG A 221 -22.01 13.30 2.13
N VAL A 222 -21.32 12.97 1.03
CA VAL A 222 -20.11 12.15 1.07
C VAL A 222 -19.02 12.85 1.89
N ALA A 223 -18.76 14.12 1.62
CA ALA A 223 -17.75 14.89 2.34
C ALA A 223 -18.09 15.01 3.85
N GLU A 224 -19.36 15.31 4.18
CA GLU A 224 -19.85 15.34 5.57
C GLU A 224 -19.68 13.98 6.25
N SER A 225 -20.01 12.89 5.55
CA SER A 225 -19.88 11.53 6.10
C SER A 225 -18.42 11.15 6.38
N ILE A 226 -17.49 11.59 5.53
CA ILE A 226 -16.05 11.44 5.75
C ILE A 226 -15.64 12.25 7.00
N ASN A 227 -16.02 13.51 7.12
CA ASN A 227 -15.69 14.36 8.28
C ASN A 227 -16.16 13.70 9.58
N ILE A 228 -17.42 13.25 9.64
CA ILE A 228 -17.98 12.50 10.80
C ILE A 228 -17.14 11.26 11.13
N ALA A 229 -16.69 10.51 10.12
CA ALA A 229 -15.89 9.32 10.34
C ALA A 229 -14.48 9.66 10.85
N LEU A 230 -13.86 10.70 10.30
CA LEU A 230 -12.53 11.15 10.72
C LEU A 230 -12.53 11.70 12.16
N GLU A 231 -13.60 12.38 12.58
CA GLU A 231 -13.77 12.83 13.98
C GLU A 231 -13.88 11.65 14.97
N GLN A 232 -14.45 10.52 14.54
CA GLN A 232 -14.70 9.36 15.39
C GLN A 232 -13.61 8.29 15.34
N THR A 233 -12.57 8.50 14.53
CA THR A 233 -11.49 7.52 14.29
C THR A 233 -10.14 8.22 14.24
N GLU A 234 -9.05 7.46 14.39
CA GLU A 234 -7.69 7.95 14.36
C GLU A 234 -6.81 7.09 13.42
N GLY A 235 -5.78 7.71 12.83
CA GLY A 235 -4.70 7.02 12.13
C GLY A 235 -5.05 6.34 10.79
N VAL A 236 -6.32 6.37 10.36
CA VAL A 236 -6.78 5.75 9.10
C VAL A 236 -7.22 6.84 8.13
N THR A 237 -6.74 6.76 6.90
CA THR A 237 -7.08 7.67 5.80
C THR A 237 -8.30 7.16 5.04
N ALA A 238 -9.30 8.00 4.83
CA ALA A 238 -10.42 7.72 3.93
C ALA A 238 -9.98 7.89 2.48
N VAL A 239 -10.02 6.81 1.69
CA VAL A 239 -9.52 6.79 0.30
C VAL A 239 -10.71 6.61 -0.65
N ILE A 240 -11.06 7.67 -1.36
CA ILE A 240 -12.22 7.73 -2.24
C ILE A 240 -11.85 7.10 -3.58
N GLU A 241 -12.52 6.05 -3.98
CA GLU A 241 -12.32 5.44 -5.28
C GLU A 241 -13.14 6.16 -6.38
N ASN A 242 -12.52 6.36 -7.55
CA ASN A 242 -13.31 6.75 -8.72
C ASN A 242 -14.21 5.61 -9.15
N THR A 243 -15.36 5.91 -9.76
CA THR A 243 -16.33 4.94 -10.25
C THR A 243 -16.50 5.01 -11.76
N ALA A 244 -17.08 3.97 -12.36
CA ALA A 244 -17.42 3.96 -13.77
C ALA A 244 -18.57 4.94 -14.15
N GLY A 245 -19.29 5.48 -13.16
CA GLY A 245 -20.48 6.30 -13.38
C GLY A 245 -21.67 5.46 -13.82
N GLN A 246 -21.73 4.18 -13.45
CA GLN A 246 -22.85 3.30 -13.71
C GLN A 246 -24.07 3.74 -12.91
N GLY A 247 -25.22 3.83 -13.57
CA GLY A 247 -26.48 4.26 -12.94
C GLY A 247 -26.40 5.70 -12.41
N SER A 248 -26.51 5.86 -11.10
CA SER A 248 -26.48 7.15 -10.41
C SER A 248 -25.27 7.30 -9.45
N ASN A 249 -24.23 6.49 -9.66
CA ASN A 249 -23.01 6.57 -8.86
C ASN A 249 -22.26 7.87 -9.14
N VAL A 250 -21.77 8.51 -8.06
CA VAL A 250 -20.87 9.67 -8.15
C VAL A 250 -19.40 9.21 -8.06
N GLY A 251 -18.44 10.10 -8.32
CA GLY A 251 -17.01 9.76 -8.31
C GLY A 251 -16.44 9.41 -9.68
N PHE A 252 -17.25 9.35 -10.74
CA PHE A 252 -16.80 9.05 -12.10
C PHE A 252 -16.06 10.21 -12.78
N ASP A 253 -16.30 11.43 -12.35
CA ASP A 253 -15.58 12.62 -12.79
C ASP A 253 -14.49 12.94 -11.76
N PHE A 254 -13.26 13.20 -12.23
CA PHE A 254 -12.16 13.58 -11.34
C PHE A 254 -12.47 14.85 -10.53
N GLY A 255 -13.32 15.74 -11.10
CA GLY A 255 -13.86 16.89 -10.38
C GLY A 255 -14.70 16.51 -9.15
N HIS A 256 -15.37 15.35 -9.14
CA HIS A 256 -16.08 14.87 -7.96
C HIS A 256 -15.11 14.53 -6.82
N LEU A 257 -13.95 13.91 -7.13
CA LEU A 257 -12.92 13.60 -6.13
C LEU A 257 -12.34 14.90 -5.55
N ALA A 258 -12.03 15.86 -6.44
CA ALA A 258 -11.54 17.17 -6.02
C ALA A 258 -12.54 17.90 -5.13
N TYR A 259 -13.82 17.90 -5.51
CA TYR A 259 -14.93 18.52 -4.78
C TYR A 259 -15.08 17.95 -3.37
N ILE A 260 -15.06 16.61 -3.22
CA ILE A 260 -15.16 15.95 -1.92
C ILE A 260 -13.93 16.27 -1.08
N ILE A 261 -12.71 16.09 -1.64
CA ILE A 261 -11.47 16.36 -0.91
C ILE A 261 -11.40 17.81 -0.43
N ASP A 262 -11.87 18.77 -1.24
CA ASP A 262 -11.89 20.20 -0.85
C ASP A 262 -12.74 20.45 0.40
N ARG A 263 -13.82 19.69 0.60
CA ARG A 263 -14.76 19.82 1.73
C ARG A 263 -14.44 18.97 2.95
N VAL A 264 -13.52 18.01 2.83
CA VAL A 264 -13.02 17.27 3.99
C VAL A 264 -12.11 18.18 4.81
N GLU A 265 -12.33 18.26 6.11
CA GLU A 265 -11.61 19.17 7.01
C GLU A 265 -10.15 18.70 7.24
N ASP A 266 -9.97 17.45 7.64
CA ASP A 266 -8.64 16.87 7.83
C ASP A 266 -8.03 16.37 6.51
N LYS A 267 -7.33 17.27 5.83
CA LYS A 267 -6.65 16.97 4.55
C LYS A 267 -5.53 15.94 4.67
N SER A 268 -5.06 15.66 5.86
CA SER A 268 -4.00 14.66 6.10
C SER A 268 -4.54 13.23 6.08
N ARG A 269 -5.84 13.06 6.33
CA ARG A 269 -6.53 11.77 6.42
C ARG A 269 -7.57 11.55 5.32
N VAL A 270 -7.43 12.23 4.20
CA VAL A 270 -8.22 11.98 3.00
C VAL A 270 -7.31 11.74 1.80
N GLY A 271 -7.75 10.90 0.88
CA GLY A 271 -7.06 10.63 -0.37
C GLY A 271 -8.02 10.01 -1.39
N TYR A 272 -7.45 9.58 -2.52
CA TYR A 272 -8.22 8.89 -3.54
C TYR A 272 -7.46 7.68 -4.09
N CYS A 273 -8.22 6.75 -4.66
CA CYS A 273 -7.78 5.61 -5.45
C CYS A 273 -8.27 5.75 -6.88
N ILE A 274 -7.46 5.33 -7.85
CA ILE A 274 -7.87 5.24 -9.26
C ILE A 274 -7.97 3.79 -9.67
N ASP A 275 -9.19 3.35 -9.99
CA ASP A 275 -9.45 2.13 -10.74
C ASP A 275 -9.36 2.42 -12.24
N THR A 276 -8.54 1.66 -12.97
CA THR A 276 -8.27 1.85 -14.39
C THR A 276 -9.48 1.49 -15.27
N CYS A 277 -10.23 0.44 -14.92
CA CYS A 277 -11.48 0.07 -15.59
C CYS A 277 -12.55 1.16 -15.40
N HIS A 278 -12.72 1.64 -14.16
CA HIS A 278 -13.67 2.70 -13.85
C HIS A 278 -13.33 4.00 -14.58
N ALA A 279 -12.06 4.42 -14.59
CA ALA A 279 -11.62 5.61 -15.32
C ALA A 279 -11.90 5.47 -16.81
N PHE A 280 -11.56 4.34 -17.42
CA PHE A 280 -11.81 4.07 -18.82
C PHE A 280 -13.31 4.05 -19.15
N ALA A 281 -14.11 3.37 -18.34
CA ALA A 281 -15.56 3.35 -18.48
C ALA A 281 -16.20 4.74 -18.30
N ALA A 282 -15.60 5.61 -17.46
CA ALA A 282 -16.02 6.98 -17.28
C ALA A 282 -15.66 7.90 -18.45
N GLY A 283 -14.75 7.48 -19.34
CA GLY A 283 -14.36 8.23 -20.54
C GLY A 283 -12.93 8.76 -20.51
N TYR A 284 -12.12 8.39 -19.53
CA TYR A 284 -10.70 8.72 -19.47
C TYR A 284 -9.89 7.66 -20.20
N ASP A 285 -9.36 8.03 -21.35
CA ASP A 285 -8.66 7.09 -22.23
C ASP A 285 -7.31 6.68 -21.64
N LEU A 286 -7.09 5.37 -21.60
CA LEU A 286 -5.86 4.72 -21.13
C LEU A 286 -5.28 3.76 -22.18
N SER A 287 -5.83 3.73 -23.42
CA SER A 287 -5.53 2.72 -24.43
C SER A 287 -4.13 2.83 -25.05
N SER A 288 -3.37 3.85 -24.73
CA SER A 288 -1.98 4.05 -25.21
C SER A 288 -1.16 4.86 -24.20
N ALA A 289 0.17 4.84 -24.30
CA ALA A 289 1.04 5.66 -23.46
C ALA A 289 0.72 7.16 -23.57
N ALA A 290 0.42 7.67 -24.74
CA ALA A 290 0.05 9.06 -24.94
C ALA A 290 -1.31 9.41 -24.30
N ALA A 291 -2.27 8.48 -24.35
CA ALA A 291 -3.57 8.63 -23.70
C ALA A 291 -3.42 8.59 -22.16
N CYS A 292 -2.58 7.69 -21.64
CA CYS A 292 -2.22 7.64 -20.22
C CYS A 292 -1.60 8.96 -19.75
N ASP A 293 -0.62 9.50 -20.49
CA ASP A 293 -0.01 10.81 -20.20
C ASP A 293 -1.07 11.92 -20.10
N ALA A 294 -1.96 12.01 -21.08
CA ALA A 294 -3.01 13.01 -21.13
C ALA A 294 -3.99 12.86 -19.94
N THR A 295 -4.40 11.62 -19.66
CA THR A 295 -5.35 11.30 -18.58
C THR A 295 -4.73 11.59 -17.20
N PHE A 296 -3.51 11.13 -16.91
CA PHE A 296 -2.87 11.39 -15.63
C PHE A 296 -2.45 12.86 -15.46
N ALA A 297 -2.12 13.56 -16.56
CA ALA A 297 -1.92 15.01 -16.50
C ALA A 297 -3.23 15.77 -16.24
N LEU A 298 -4.37 15.32 -16.75
CA LEU A 298 -5.68 15.88 -16.42
C LEU A 298 -6.03 15.61 -14.96
N LEU A 299 -5.81 14.38 -14.49
CA LEU A 299 -6.03 14.00 -13.09
C LEU A 299 -5.25 14.92 -12.15
N ASP A 300 -3.94 15.10 -12.35
CA ASP A 300 -3.08 15.92 -11.48
C ASP A 300 -3.50 17.41 -11.47
N ARG A 301 -3.97 17.93 -12.59
CA ARG A 301 -4.53 19.31 -12.66
C ARG A 301 -5.88 19.45 -11.95
N THR A 302 -6.67 18.37 -11.87
CA THR A 302 -8.00 18.37 -11.27
C THR A 302 -7.95 18.07 -9.78
N VAL A 303 -7.23 17.04 -9.39
CA VAL A 303 -7.03 16.63 -8.00
C VAL A 303 -5.55 16.27 -7.79
N PRO A 304 -4.80 17.01 -6.94
CA PRO A 304 -3.36 16.85 -6.83
C PRO A 304 -2.93 15.41 -6.50
N MET A 305 -1.89 14.91 -7.19
CA MET A 305 -1.34 13.57 -7.01
C MET A 305 -0.90 13.26 -5.57
N LYS A 306 -0.61 14.28 -4.76
CA LYS A 306 -0.27 14.09 -3.33
C LYS A 306 -1.39 13.41 -2.53
N TYR A 307 -2.62 13.38 -3.02
CA TYR A 307 -3.76 12.70 -2.40
C TYR A 307 -3.97 11.28 -2.93
N LEU A 308 -3.27 10.85 -3.99
CA LEU A 308 -3.33 9.47 -4.48
C LEU A 308 -2.75 8.52 -3.43
N ARG A 309 -3.50 7.45 -3.09
CA ARG A 309 -3.13 6.50 -2.04
C ARG A 309 -3.02 5.06 -2.53
N GLY A 310 -3.46 4.78 -3.73
CA GLY A 310 -3.43 3.46 -4.35
C GLY A 310 -4.11 3.47 -5.70
N MET A 311 -4.03 2.35 -6.39
CA MET A 311 -4.76 2.12 -7.63
C MET A 311 -5.33 0.71 -7.65
N HIS A 312 -6.47 0.53 -8.33
CA HIS A 312 -6.90 -0.77 -8.80
C HIS A 312 -6.52 -0.90 -10.28
N LEU A 313 -5.82 -1.99 -10.61
CA LEU A 313 -5.34 -2.26 -11.96
C LEU A 313 -6.23 -3.33 -12.62
N ASN A 314 -7.23 -2.89 -13.36
CA ASN A 314 -8.20 -3.74 -14.00
C ASN A 314 -8.34 -3.35 -15.48
N ASP A 315 -8.30 -4.35 -16.37
CA ASP A 315 -8.69 -4.10 -17.76
C ASP A 315 -10.22 -4.02 -17.87
N ALA A 316 -10.74 -3.47 -18.94
CA ALA A 316 -12.17 -3.22 -19.11
C ALA A 316 -12.78 -4.11 -20.19
N MET A 317 -13.86 -4.84 -19.86
CA MET A 317 -14.62 -5.61 -20.88
C MET A 317 -15.42 -4.72 -21.85
N LYS A 318 -15.65 -3.46 -21.50
CA LYS A 318 -16.51 -2.55 -22.24
C LYS A 318 -15.70 -1.39 -22.82
N PRO A 319 -16.17 -0.78 -23.93
CA PRO A 319 -15.44 0.29 -24.58
C PRO A 319 -15.36 1.56 -23.72
N LEU A 320 -14.46 2.45 -24.11
CA LEU A 320 -14.27 3.78 -23.53
C LEU A 320 -15.60 4.53 -23.42
N GLY A 321 -15.85 5.11 -22.26
CA GLY A 321 -17.05 5.91 -21.99
C GLY A 321 -18.36 5.13 -21.85
N SER A 322 -18.28 3.81 -21.73
CA SER A 322 -19.44 2.91 -21.65
C SER A 322 -20.32 3.11 -20.41
N ARG A 323 -19.78 3.68 -19.36
CA ARG A 323 -20.40 3.77 -18.03
C ARG A 323 -20.80 2.41 -17.44
N VAL A 324 -20.05 1.36 -17.78
CA VAL A 324 -20.32 0.00 -17.32
C VAL A 324 -19.08 -0.54 -16.64
N ASP A 325 -19.22 -0.82 -15.37
CA ASP A 325 -18.21 -1.48 -14.54
C ASP A 325 -18.20 -2.99 -14.83
N ARG A 326 -17.19 -3.44 -15.57
CA ARG A 326 -16.94 -4.86 -15.86
C ARG A 326 -15.44 -5.06 -16.10
N HIS A 327 -14.77 -5.62 -15.12
CA HIS A 327 -13.34 -5.92 -15.16
C HIS A 327 -13.05 -7.08 -16.12
N ALA A 328 -11.89 -7.02 -16.77
CA ALA A 328 -11.30 -8.09 -17.56
C ALA A 328 -9.90 -8.41 -17.00
N PRO A 329 -9.35 -9.61 -17.26
CA PRO A 329 -7.95 -9.90 -17.05
C PRO A 329 -7.06 -8.93 -17.82
N LEU A 330 -5.87 -8.63 -17.29
CA LEU A 330 -4.95 -7.67 -17.92
C LEU A 330 -4.58 -8.10 -19.35
N GLY A 331 -4.83 -7.20 -20.31
CA GLY A 331 -4.56 -7.42 -21.72
C GLY A 331 -5.63 -8.19 -22.48
N GLU A 332 -6.72 -8.59 -21.84
CA GLU A 332 -7.87 -9.25 -22.49
C GLU A 332 -9.08 -8.33 -22.64
N GLY A 333 -8.99 -7.12 -22.15
CA GLY A 333 -10.01 -6.10 -22.26
C GLY A 333 -9.72 -5.08 -23.37
N THR A 334 -10.41 -3.96 -23.29
CA THR A 334 -10.36 -2.88 -24.28
C THR A 334 -9.36 -1.78 -23.93
N ILE A 335 -8.80 -1.76 -22.72
CA ILE A 335 -7.69 -0.88 -22.33
C ILE A 335 -6.39 -1.41 -22.93
N GLY A 336 -6.10 -2.71 -22.75
CA GLY A 336 -4.90 -3.37 -23.26
C GLY A 336 -3.66 -3.19 -22.37
N LEU A 337 -2.59 -3.94 -22.67
CA LEU A 337 -1.39 -4.03 -21.81
C LEU A 337 -0.56 -2.73 -21.75
N GLU A 338 -0.71 -1.84 -22.73
CA GLU A 338 0.10 -0.62 -22.80
C GLU A 338 -0.12 0.29 -21.58
N ALA A 339 -1.36 0.40 -21.09
CA ALA A 339 -1.69 1.13 -19.88
C ALA A 339 -0.92 0.60 -18.66
N PHE A 340 -0.90 -0.73 -18.51
CA PHE A 340 -0.27 -1.38 -17.35
C PHE A 340 1.25 -1.32 -17.42
N ARG A 341 1.85 -1.37 -18.62
CA ARG A 341 3.28 -1.09 -18.84
C ARG A 341 3.60 0.35 -18.43
N TYR A 342 2.81 1.30 -18.90
CA TYR A 342 2.97 2.72 -18.57
C TYR A 342 2.91 2.93 -17.05
N ILE A 343 1.86 2.45 -16.37
CA ILE A 343 1.68 2.60 -14.92
C ILE A 343 2.82 1.90 -14.15
N ALA A 344 3.22 0.72 -14.58
CA ALA A 344 4.30 -0.01 -13.93
C ALA A 344 5.67 0.68 -14.04
N ALA A 345 5.93 1.39 -15.13
CA ALA A 345 7.17 2.14 -15.34
C ALA A 345 7.19 3.53 -14.68
N ASP A 346 6.03 4.13 -14.42
CA ASP A 346 5.91 5.52 -13.97
C ASP A 346 6.16 5.67 -12.48
N SER A 347 7.16 6.48 -12.11
CA SER A 347 7.56 6.73 -10.73
C SER A 347 6.54 7.51 -9.89
N ARG A 348 5.55 8.16 -10.51
CA ARG A 348 4.45 8.82 -9.78
C ARG A 348 3.66 7.84 -8.92
N PHE A 349 3.65 6.56 -9.28
CA PHE A 349 2.95 5.48 -8.59
C PHE A 349 3.86 4.64 -7.69
N ASP A 350 5.06 5.11 -7.37
CA ASP A 350 5.96 4.43 -6.46
C ASP A 350 5.47 4.54 -4.99
N GLY A 351 5.69 3.50 -4.20
CA GLY A 351 5.41 3.49 -2.76
C GLY A 351 3.94 3.32 -2.37
N MET A 352 3.04 2.98 -3.32
CA MET A 352 1.62 2.74 -3.07
C MET A 352 1.17 1.35 -3.53
N PRO A 353 0.06 0.83 -3.00
CA PRO A 353 -0.55 -0.42 -3.44
C PRO A 353 -1.19 -0.25 -4.83
N LEU A 354 -0.92 -1.22 -5.70
CA LEU A 354 -1.44 -1.34 -7.06
C LEU A 354 -2.09 -2.72 -7.17
N ILE A 355 -3.41 -2.77 -7.03
CA ILE A 355 -4.16 -3.98 -6.67
C ILE A 355 -5.01 -4.46 -7.84
N LEU A 356 -4.92 -5.75 -8.14
CA LEU A 356 -5.78 -6.43 -9.11
C LEU A 356 -7.13 -6.77 -8.47
N GLU A 357 -8.20 -6.52 -9.20
CA GLU A 357 -9.54 -7.03 -8.95
C GLU A 357 -10.08 -7.74 -10.20
N THR A 358 -9.17 -8.26 -11.01
CA THR A 358 -9.48 -9.01 -12.22
C THR A 358 -10.29 -10.28 -11.88
N PRO A 359 -11.25 -10.69 -12.74
CA PRO A 359 -12.26 -11.69 -12.38
C PRO A 359 -11.75 -13.14 -12.31
N VAL A 360 -10.50 -13.40 -12.72
CA VAL A 360 -9.92 -14.76 -12.80
C VAL A 360 -8.76 -14.87 -11.81
N GLU A 361 -9.08 -15.24 -10.54
CA GLU A 361 -8.13 -15.27 -9.42
C GLU A 361 -6.92 -16.17 -9.69
N GLU A 362 -7.09 -17.26 -10.45
CA GLU A 362 -6.02 -18.19 -10.82
C GLU A 362 -4.94 -17.53 -11.69
N ARG A 363 -5.22 -16.38 -12.30
CA ARG A 363 -4.28 -15.62 -13.12
C ARG A 363 -3.47 -14.59 -12.32
N TRP A 364 -3.90 -14.23 -11.12
CA TRP A 364 -3.22 -13.19 -10.31
C TRP A 364 -1.72 -13.41 -10.14
N PRO A 365 -1.22 -14.66 -9.90
CA PRO A 365 0.24 -14.86 -9.82
C PRO A 365 0.97 -14.46 -11.10
N ALA A 366 0.40 -14.77 -12.27
CA ALA A 366 0.98 -14.44 -13.57
C ALA A 366 0.88 -12.93 -13.88
N GLU A 367 -0.28 -12.31 -13.60
CA GLU A 367 -0.51 -10.89 -13.80
C GLU A 367 0.41 -10.03 -12.88
N ILE A 368 0.59 -10.42 -11.61
CA ILE A 368 1.52 -9.78 -10.68
C ILE A 368 2.96 -9.91 -11.17
N ALA A 369 3.37 -11.10 -11.61
CA ALA A 369 4.71 -11.33 -12.15
C ALA A 369 4.97 -10.50 -13.42
N MET A 370 3.97 -10.37 -14.29
CA MET A 370 4.00 -9.53 -15.49
C MET A 370 4.17 -8.04 -15.12
N LEU A 371 3.39 -7.52 -14.17
CA LEU A 371 3.49 -6.13 -13.71
C LEU A 371 4.88 -5.82 -13.13
N TYR A 372 5.45 -6.75 -12.35
CA TYR A 372 6.84 -6.60 -11.89
C TYR A 372 7.83 -6.66 -13.06
N GLY A 373 7.57 -7.49 -14.08
CA GLY A 373 8.35 -7.51 -15.31
C GLY A 373 8.38 -6.15 -15.99
N PHE A 374 7.22 -5.51 -16.15
CA PHE A 374 7.10 -4.17 -16.73
C PHE A 374 7.84 -3.11 -15.91
N ALA A 375 7.73 -3.15 -14.58
CA ALA A 375 8.45 -2.22 -13.69
C ALA A 375 9.98 -2.38 -13.78
N ASP A 376 10.48 -3.58 -14.09
CA ASP A 376 11.89 -3.88 -14.29
C ASP A 376 12.36 -3.63 -15.74
N GLY A 377 11.49 -3.15 -16.63
CA GLY A 377 11.78 -2.91 -18.05
C GLY A 377 11.91 -4.20 -18.89
N ARG A 378 11.31 -5.31 -18.43
CA ARG A 378 11.23 -6.57 -19.17
C ARG A 378 9.96 -6.57 -20.05
N GLU A 379 10.08 -7.09 -21.27
CA GLU A 379 8.96 -7.22 -22.21
C GLU A 379 8.00 -8.35 -21.82
#